data_6be862e1d023006d3671e069c749f62e
#
_entry.id   6be862e1d023006d3671e069c749f62e
#
_cell.length_a   1.000
_cell.length_b   1.000
_cell.length_c   1.000
_cell.angle_alpha   90.00
_cell.angle_beta   90.00
_cell.angle_gamma   90.00
#
_symmetry.space_group_name_H-M   'P 1'
#
loop_
_entity.id
_entity.type
_entity.pdbx_description
1 polymer ?
#
loop_
_entity_poly.entity_id
_entity_poly.type
_entity_poly.pdbx_seq_one_letter_code
_entity_poly.pdbx_strand_id
1 'polypeptide(L)'
;MQPWQHLYDPAGNLWLSSLIALLPIAFFFIALAVLRMKGWLAGTITVAIALGVALLFYRMPLSQALGAAGFGFVYGLWPIAWIIIGAVFLYKVSVKTGQFDIIRASILSVTEDQRLQMLMVGFAFGAFLEGAAGFGAPVAITAALLVGLGFKPLYAAGLCLIVNTAPVAFGAMGIPIIVAGQVTGLDAFEIGQMAGRQLPFLTVIVLFWIMAIMDGWRGVKETWPAVLVAGGSFAIAQYLTSNFIGPELPDITASLASLVCLTLFLRRWKPARIFRFDTETSAEAAAQALEAPRYSVGQIAKAWSPFLILTAMVTLWSIKPFKSLFAAGGPLEGWVLKLPVPGLDQRVQKMPPIVDAPLSYEAVSYTHLTLPTKA
;
A
#
# COMPACT_ATOMS: atom_id res chain seq x y z
N MET A 1 -23.16 19.62 27.27
CA MET A 1 -22.92 20.34 25.99
C MET A 1 -23.54 19.50 24.90
N GLN A 2 -24.33 20.11 24.01
CA GLN A 2 -24.89 19.37 22.87
C GLN A 2 -23.78 18.95 21.90
N PRO A 3 -23.84 17.75 21.32
CA PRO A 3 -22.84 17.30 20.34
C PRO A 3 -22.91 18.21 19.09
N TRP A 4 -21.75 18.49 18.51
CA TRP A 4 -21.68 19.23 17.25
C TRP A 4 -22.16 18.34 16.11
N GLN A 5 -23.05 18.87 15.30
CA GLN A 5 -23.65 18.16 14.18
C GLN A 5 -22.94 18.53 12.87
N HIS A 6 -22.60 17.54 12.08
CA HIS A 6 -22.01 17.74 10.77
C HIS A 6 -22.96 18.48 9.83
N LEU A 7 -22.59 19.70 9.43
CA LEU A 7 -23.27 20.47 8.42
C LEU A 7 -22.55 20.26 7.08
N TYR A 8 -23.18 19.58 6.11
CA TYR A 8 -22.53 19.25 4.84
C TYR A 8 -22.60 20.38 3.80
N ASP A 9 -23.47 21.36 3.99
CA ASP A 9 -23.58 22.55 3.15
C ASP A 9 -23.52 23.83 3.98
N PRO A 10 -22.32 24.21 4.49
CA PRO A 10 -22.16 25.40 5.33
C PRO A 10 -22.33 26.71 4.57
N ALA A 11 -22.21 26.71 3.23
CA ALA A 11 -22.36 27.90 2.40
C ALA A 11 -23.74 28.05 1.78
N GLY A 12 -24.68 27.11 2.05
CA GLY A 12 -26.02 27.10 1.40
C GLY A 12 -25.96 26.82 -0.10
N ASN A 13 -24.83 26.36 -0.60
CA ASN A 13 -24.59 25.96 -1.98
C ASN A 13 -23.58 24.82 -2.00
N LEU A 14 -24.02 23.65 -2.45
CA LEU A 14 -23.23 22.43 -2.43
C LEU A 14 -21.88 22.57 -3.18
N TRP A 15 -21.87 23.27 -4.33
CA TRP A 15 -20.65 23.49 -5.10
C TRP A 15 -19.66 24.38 -4.36
N LEU A 16 -20.12 25.45 -3.74
CA LEU A 16 -19.27 26.35 -2.95
C LEU A 16 -18.76 25.65 -1.71
N SER A 17 -19.60 24.89 -1.01
CA SER A 17 -19.20 24.09 0.15
C SER A 17 -18.17 23.03 -0.21
N SER A 18 -18.32 22.38 -1.38
CA SER A 18 -17.33 21.41 -1.88
C SER A 18 -16.01 22.07 -2.24
N LEU A 19 -16.01 23.25 -2.84
CA LEU A 19 -14.78 24.01 -3.12
C LEU A 19 -14.06 24.43 -1.84
N ILE A 20 -14.79 24.84 -0.80
CA ILE A 20 -14.22 25.16 0.50
C ILE A 20 -13.59 23.92 1.14
N ALA A 21 -14.28 22.78 1.09
CA ALA A 21 -13.74 21.52 1.60
C ALA A 21 -12.52 21.02 0.82
N LEU A 22 -12.42 21.37 -0.46
CA LEU A 22 -11.28 21.01 -1.31
C LEU A 22 -10.00 21.81 -1.02
N LEU A 23 -10.11 22.99 -0.40
CA LEU A 23 -8.95 23.89 -0.17
C LEU A 23 -7.74 23.19 0.49
N PRO A 24 -7.86 22.45 1.60
CA PRO A 24 -6.73 21.77 2.22
C PRO A 24 -6.08 20.75 1.27
N ILE A 25 -6.91 20.00 0.55
CA ILE A 25 -6.47 18.95 -0.37
C ILE A 25 -5.74 19.58 -1.57
N ALA A 26 -6.32 20.58 -2.19
CA ALA A 26 -5.72 21.32 -3.32
C ALA A 26 -4.38 21.95 -2.90
N PHE A 27 -4.35 22.59 -1.72
CA PHE A 27 -3.11 23.15 -1.19
C PHE A 27 -2.04 22.08 -1.03
N PHE A 28 -2.36 20.91 -0.46
CA PHE A 28 -1.40 19.83 -0.25
C PHE A 28 -0.74 19.39 -1.56
N PHE A 29 -1.53 19.16 -2.60
CA PHE A 29 -1.00 18.79 -3.91
C PHE A 29 -0.16 19.91 -4.55
N ILE A 30 -0.61 21.15 -4.47
CA ILE A 30 0.14 22.31 -4.98
C ILE A 30 1.47 22.47 -4.21
N ALA A 31 1.43 22.31 -2.88
CA ALA A 31 2.61 22.42 -2.03
C ALA A 31 3.69 21.39 -2.39
N LEU A 32 3.28 20.14 -2.67
CA LEU A 32 4.22 19.08 -3.03
C LEU A 32 4.66 19.14 -4.50
N ALA A 33 3.72 19.29 -5.44
CA ALA A 33 4.00 19.17 -6.87
C ALA A 33 4.58 20.46 -7.47
N VAL A 34 4.05 21.62 -7.09
CA VAL A 34 4.41 22.92 -7.68
C VAL A 34 5.45 23.64 -6.82
N LEU A 35 5.15 23.82 -5.52
CA LEU A 35 6.03 24.56 -4.59
C LEU A 35 7.20 23.70 -4.09
N ARG A 36 7.18 22.39 -4.34
CA ARG A 36 8.23 21.43 -3.93
C ARG A 36 8.60 21.54 -2.45
N MET A 37 7.61 21.78 -1.61
CA MET A 37 7.79 21.91 -0.17
C MET A 37 8.16 20.56 0.44
N LYS A 38 8.87 20.59 1.58
CA LYS A 38 9.12 19.37 2.36
C LYS A 38 7.78 18.79 2.85
N GLY A 39 7.61 17.46 2.74
CA GLY A 39 6.32 16.80 3.04
C GLY A 39 5.76 17.12 4.43
N TRP A 40 6.62 17.15 5.47
CA TRP A 40 6.19 17.51 6.83
C TRP A 40 5.64 18.94 6.93
N LEU A 41 6.26 19.89 6.21
CA LEU A 41 5.83 21.30 6.21
C LEU A 41 4.51 21.45 5.43
N ALA A 42 4.41 20.83 4.25
CA ALA A 42 3.17 20.79 3.47
C ALA A 42 2.03 20.19 4.29
N GLY A 43 2.27 19.06 4.96
CA GLY A 43 1.27 18.42 5.84
C GLY A 43 0.85 19.31 7.00
N THR A 44 1.77 19.94 7.70
CA THR A 44 1.46 20.83 8.84
C THR A 44 0.61 22.01 8.41
N ILE A 45 0.95 22.66 7.30
CA ILE A 45 0.18 23.80 6.77
C ILE A 45 -1.20 23.33 6.29
N THR A 46 -1.27 22.17 5.66
CA THR A 46 -2.56 21.58 5.24
C THR A 46 -3.50 21.34 6.44
N VAL A 47 -2.97 20.81 7.54
CA VAL A 47 -3.74 20.65 8.78
C VAL A 47 -4.19 22.00 9.34
N ALA A 48 -3.34 23.02 9.32
CA ALA A 48 -3.72 24.36 9.75
C ALA A 48 -4.84 24.96 8.87
N ILE A 49 -4.78 24.78 7.56
CA ILE A 49 -5.85 25.20 6.63
C ILE A 49 -7.14 24.42 6.92
N ALA A 50 -7.07 23.09 7.11
CA ALA A 50 -8.22 22.27 7.45
C ALA A 50 -8.88 22.69 8.77
N LEU A 51 -8.10 23.00 9.79
CA LEU A 51 -8.58 23.58 11.06
C LEU A 51 -9.26 24.93 10.83
N GLY A 52 -8.66 25.81 10.03
CA GLY A 52 -9.26 27.09 9.65
C GLY A 52 -10.62 26.91 8.97
N VAL A 53 -10.72 25.99 8.01
CA VAL A 53 -11.96 25.64 7.32
C VAL A 53 -13.01 25.10 8.30
N ALA A 54 -12.62 24.16 9.19
CA ALA A 54 -13.52 23.58 10.18
C ALA A 54 -14.08 24.61 11.16
N LEU A 55 -13.26 25.54 11.62
CA LEU A 55 -13.65 26.57 12.59
C LEU A 55 -14.49 27.68 11.94
N LEU A 56 -14.11 28.18 10.78
CA LEU A 56 -14.71 29.37 10.16
C LEU A 56 -15.98 29.04 9.36
N PHE A 57 -15.94 27.97 8.56
CA PHE A 57 -17.06 27.62 7.68
C PHE A 57 -17.99 26.59 8.31
N TYR A 58 -17.44 25.54 8.91
CA TYR A 58 -18.24 24.47 9.53
C TYR A 58 -18.60 24.77 10.99
N ARG A 59 -18.14 25.88 11.56
CA ARG A 59 -18.41 26.33 12.93
C ARG A 59 -18.17 25.24 13.99
N MET A 60 -17.15 24.41 13.75
CA MET A 60 -16.77 23.35 14.68
C MET A 60 -16.20 24.01 15.96
N PRO A 61 -16.59 23.55 17.16
CA PRO A 61 -15.99 24.08 18.39
C PRO A 61 -14.48 23.83 18.45
N LEU A 62 -13.71 24.82 18.90
CA LEU A 62 -12.24 24.78 18.93
C LEU A 62 -11.72 23.53 19.68
N SER A 63 -12.35 23.16 20.79
CA SER A 63 -11.96 21.98 21.56
C SER A 63 -12.10 20.67 20.76
N GLN A 64 -13.12 20.57 19.91
CA GLN A 64 -13.34 19.40 19.06
C GLN A 64 -12.39 19.40 17.85
N ALA A 65 -12.17 20.57 17.25
CA ALA A 65 -11.23 20.71 16.13
C ALA A 65 -9.78 20.37 16.56
N LEU A 66 -9.34 20.88 17.71
CA LEU A 66 -8.04 20.52 18.26
C LEU A 66 -7.97 19.07 18.74
N GLY A 67 -9.07 18.55 19.33
CA GLY A 67 -9.20 17.14 19.69
C GLY A 67 -9.06 16.22 18.47
N ALA A 68 -9.69 16.58 17.34
CA ALA A 68 -9.58 15.82 16.08
C ALA A 68 -8.15 15.86 15.52
N ALA A 69 -7.50 17.03 15.53
CA ALA A 69 -6.12 17.15 15.08
C ALA A 69 -5.15 16.37 15.99
N GLY A 70 -5.32 16.45 17.30
CA GLY A 70 -4.55 15.70 18.29
C GLY A 70 -4.73 14.18 18.14
N PHE A 71 -5.98 13.73 17.97
CA PHE A 71 -6.28 12.34 17.70
C PHE A 71 -5.64 11.84 16.40
N GLY A 72 -5.75 12.62 15.33
CA GLY A 72 -5.10 12.30 14.04
C GLY A 72 -3.57 12.21 14.16
N PHE A 73 -2.95 13.10 14.95
CA PHE A 73 -1.52 13.05 15.23
C PHE A 73 -1.13 11.76 15.99
N VAL A 74 -1.83 11.44 17.06
CA VAL A 74 -1.60 10.21 17.84
C VAL A 74 -1.84 8.98 16.98
N TYR A 75 -2.91 8.96 16.17
CA TYR A 75 -3.22 7.87 15.26
C TYR A 75 -2.14 7.71 14.15
N GLY A 76 -1.56 8.80 13.68
CA GLY A 76 -0.42 8.77 12.78
C GLY A 76 0.84 8.14 13.41
N LEU A 77 1.06 8.37 14.71
CA LEU A 77 2.17 7.75 15.43
C LEU A 77 1.87 6.29 15.80
N TRP A 78 0.65 6.00 16.20
CA TRP A 78 0.18 4.68 16.59
C TRP A 78 -1.24 4.44 16.03
N PRO A 79 -1.46 3.49 15.10
CA PRO A 79 -0.56 2.39 14.69
C PRO A 79 0.33 2.67 13.45
N ILE A 80 0.10 3.78 12.69
CA ILE A 80 0.67 3.94 11.34
C ILE A 80 2.20 3.98 11.37
N ALA A 81 2.80 4.90 12.12
CA ALA A 81 4.26 5.01 12.19
C ALA A 81 4.90 3.74 12.77
N TRP A 82 4.20 3.03 13.69
CA TRP A 82 4.68 1.78 14.26
C TRP A 82 4.79 0.67 13.20
N ILE A 83 3.81 0.56 12.30
CA ILE A 83 3.85 -0.38 11.18
C ILE A 83 5.05 -0.07 10.27
N ILE A 84 5.27 1.21 9.95
CA ILE A 84 6.41 1.65 9.14
C ILE A 84 7.74 1.29 9.83
N ILE A 85 7.86 1.57 11.12
CA ILE A 85 9.06 1.22 11.91
C ILE A 85 9.32 -0.29 11.86
N GLY A 86 8.31 -1.11 12.09
CA GLY A 86 8.40 -2.57 12.03
C GLY A 86 8.85 -3.07 10.65
N ALA A 87 8.25 -2.55 9.58
CA ALA A 87 8.58 -2.93 8.21
C ALA A 87 10.02 -2.51 7.82
N VAL A 88 10.41 -1.27 8.14
CA VAL A 88 11.79 -0.78 7.90
C VAL A 88 12.79 -1.55 8.74
N PHE A 89 12.46 -1.89 9.98
CA PHE A 89 13.31 -2.72 10.84
C PHE A 89 13.54 -4.09 10.21
N LEU A 90 12.49 -4.80 9.81
CA LEU A 90 12.58 -6.11 9.16
C LEU A 90 13.44 -6.05 7.88
N TYR A 91 13.21 -5.04 7.04
CA TYR A 91 14.03 -4.80 5.85
C TYR A 91 15.52 -4.60 6.21
N LYS A 92 15.81 -3.67 7.14
CA LYS A 92 17.20 -3.38 7.55
C LYS A 92 17.91 -4.59 8.18
N VAL A 93 17.19 -5.39 8.96
CA VAL A 93 17.71 -6.65 9.49
C VAL A 93 18.05 -7.61 8.35
N SER A 94 17.16 -7.79 7.39
CA SER A 94 17.39 -8.66 6.22
C SER A 94 18.59 -8.21 5.39
N VAL A 95 18.78 -6.89 5.22
CA VAL A 95 19.97 -6.33 4.54
C VAL A 95 21.24 -6.56 5.38
N LYS A 96 21.20 -6.21 6.67
CA LYS A 96 22.37 -6.31 7.55
C LYS A 96 22.86 -7.75 7.77
N THR A 97 21.96 -8.72 7.70
CA THR A 97 22.26 -10.15 7.81
C THR A 97 22.66 -10.80 6.49
N GLY A 98 22.72 -10.04 5.38
CA GLY A 98 23.02 -10.56 4.04
C GLY A 98 21.91 -11.42 3.42
N GLN A 99 20.78 -11.59 4.10
CA GLN A 99 19.66 -12.39 3.57
C GLN A 99 19.00 -11.72 2.37
N PHE A 100 18.98 -10.39 2.36
CA PHE A 100 18.43 -9.62 1.24
C PHE A 100 19.22 -9.83 -0.06
N ASP A 101 20.55 -10.02 0.02
CA ASP A 101 21.39 -10.33 -1.14
C ASP A 101 21.08 -11.71 -1.71
N ILE A 102 20.76 -12.69 -0.86
CA ILE A 102 20.31 -14.02 -1.28
C ILE A 102 18.95 -13.94 -1.98
N ILE A 103 18.01 -13.16 -1.42
CA ILE A 103 16.69 -12.91 -2.07
C ILE A 103 16.90 -12.27 -3.44
N ARG A 104 17.69 -11.21 -3.49
CA ARG A 104 18.03 -10.51 -4.74
C ARG A 104 18.63 -11.49 -5.76
N ALA A 105 19.67 -12.23 -5.40
CA ALA A 105 20.32 -13.18 -6.28
C ALA A 105 19.35 -14.28 -6.77
N SER A 106 18.44 -14.76 -5.90
CA SER A 106 17.45 -15.77 -6.26
C SER A 106 16.48 -15.29 -7.33
N ILE A 107 16.07 -14.01 -7.28
CA ILE A 107 15.19 -13.39 -8.26
C ILE A 107 15.94 -13.17 -9.58
N LEU A 108 17.18 -12.68 -9.51
CA LEU A 108 17.99 -12.35 -10.67
C LEU A 108 18.45 -13.59 -11.46
N SER A 109 18.63 -14.73 -10.78
CA SER A 109 19.03 -16.00 -11.41
C SER A 109 17.95 -16.57 -12.36
N VAL A 110 16.73 -16.04 -12.37
CA VAL A 110 15.61 -16.57 -13.15
C VAL A 110 15.69 -16.11 -14.61
N THR A 111 16.10 -14.88 -14.89
CA THR A 111 16.13 -14.33 -16.24
C THR A 111 17.19 -13.23 -16.42
N GLU A 112 17.78 -13.20 -17.61
CA GLU A 112 18.73 -12.16 -18.01
C GLU A 112 18.06 -11.02 -18.81
N ASP A 113 16.81 -11.18 -19.22
CA ASP A 113 16.05 -10.17 -19.96
C ASP A 113 15.55 -9.08 -19.01
N GLN A 114 15.99 -7.83 -19.23
CA GLN A 114 15.67 -6.71 -18.36
C GLN A 114 14.17 -6.38 -18.30
N ARG A 115 13.39 -6.68 -19.35
CA ARG A 115 11.93 -6.53 -19.33
C ARG A 115 11.30 -7.50 -18.35
N LEU A 116 11.78 -8.73 -18.31
CA LEU A 116 11.32 -9.76 -17.38
C LEU A 116 11.84 -9.51 -15.96
N GLN A 117 13.05 -8.95 -15.81
CA GLN A 117 13.56 -8.48 -14.53
C GLN A 117 12.68 -7.35 -13.97
N MET A 118 12.18 -6.45 -14.82
CA MET A 118 11.21 -5.43 -14.42
C MET A 118 9.91 -6.06 -13.88
N LEU A 119 9.38 -7.10 -14.54
CA LEU A 119 8.20 -7.82 -14.03
C LEU A 119 8.46 -8.51 -12.69
N MET A 120 9.64 -9.12 -12.51
CA MET A 120 9.97 -9.83 -11.27
C MET A 120 10.31 -8.89 -10.12
N VAL A 121 11.22 -7.93 -10.36
CA VAL A 121 11.75 -7.02 -9.33
C VAL A 121 10.86 -5.80 -9.17
N GLY A 122 10.63 -5.06 -10.24
CA GLY A 122 9.87 -3.82 -10.21
C GLY A 122 8.41 -4.05 -9.82
N PHE A 123 7.77 -5.04 -10.44
CA PHE A 123 6.35 -5.32 -10.20
C PHE A 123 6.15 -6.33 -9.07
N ALA A 124 6.41 -7.63 -9.28
CA ALA A 124 5.96 -8.66 -8.34
C ALA A 124 6.63 -8.55 -6.96
N PHE A 125 7.96 -8.34 -6.91
CA PHE A 125 8.65 -8.11 -5.64
C PHE A 125 8.34 -6.73 -5.05
N GLY A 126 8.20 -5.71 -5.91
CA GLY A 126 7.76 -4.38 -5.49
C GLY A 126 6.38 -4.39 -4.84
N ALA A 127 5.42 -5.10 -5.44
CA ALA A 127 4.08 -5.28 -4.88
C ALA A 127 4.10 -6.06 -3.56
N PHE A 128 4.99 -7.04 -3.40
CA PHE A 128 5.19 -7.73 -2.13
C PHE A 128 5.65 -6.77 -1.03
N LEU A 129 6.64 -5.95 -1.32
CA LEU A 129 7.12 -4.93 -0.39
C LEU A 129 6.06 -3.85 -0.13
N GLU A 130 5.25 -3.48 -1.13
CA GLU A 130 4.14 -2.52 -0.98
C GLU A 130 3.07 -3.09 -0.04
N GLY A 131 2.67 -4.33 -0.23
CA GLY A 131 1.73 -5.01 0.66
C GLY A 131 2.24 -5.10 2.10
N ALA A 132 3.53 -5.37 2.29
CA ALA A 132 4.13 -5.55 3.61
C ALA A 132 4.44 -4.23 4.32
N ALA A 133 4.90 -3.19 3.60
CA ALA A 133 5.45 -1.97 4.18
C ALA A 133 4.80 -0.68 3.65
N GLY A 134 4.47 -0.62 2.37
CA GLY A 134 3.88 0.55 1.72
C GLY A 134 4.71 1.84 1.81
N PHE A 135 4.04 2.98 1.77
CA PHE A 135 4.56 4.34 2.04
C PHE A 135 5.78 4.77 1.19
N GLY A 136 5.91 4.22 -0.03
CA GLY A 136 6.95 4.60 -0.99
C GLY A 136 8.33 3.97 -0.77
N ALA A 137 8.57 3.28 0.37
CA ALA A 137 9.79 2.52 0.59
C ALA A 137 10.01 1.42 -0.47
N PRO A 138 8.99 0.66 -0.89
CA PRO A 138 9.10 -0.36 -1.93
C PRO A 138 9.65 0.18 -3.24
N VAL A 139 9.16 1.32 -3.70
CA VAL A 139 9.61 1.95 -4.95
C VAL A 139 11.10 2.29 -4.90
N ALA A 140 11.56 2.86 -3.77
CA ALA A 140 12.97 3.20 -3.61
C ALA A 140 13.86 1.94 -3.62
N ILE A 141 13.43 0.87 -2.95
CA ILE A 141 14.17 -0.40 -2.88
C ILE A 141 14.23 -1.07 -4.25
N THR A 142 13.10 -1.21 -4.94
CA THR A 142 13.06 -1.87 -6.25
C THR A 142 13.75 -1.07 -7.33
N ALA A 143 13.64 0.27 -7.30
CA ALA A 143 14.40 1.12 -8.21
C ALA A 143 15.92 0.97 -8.00
N ALA A 144 16.39 0.94 -6.74
CA ALA A 144 17.81 0.69 -6.43
C ALA A 144 18.28 -0.69 -6.92
N LEU A 145 17.43 -1.73 -6.80
CA LEU A 145 17.73 -3.06 -7.34
C LEU A 145 17.85 -3.03 -8.87
N LEU A 146 16.89 -2.36 -9.56
CA LEU A 146 16.93 -2.24 -11.02
C LEU A 146 18.14 -1.44 -11.51
N VAL A 147 18.55 -0.39 -10.78
CA VAL A 147 19.80 0.33 -11.07
C VAL A 147 21.00 -0.61 -10.97
N GLY A 148 21.06 -1.47 -9.96
CA GLY A 148 22.08 -2.52 -9.86
C GLY A 148 22.03 -3.57 -10.97
N LEU A 149 20.96 -3.58 -11.80
CA LEU A 149 20.80 -4.41 -13.00
C LEU A 149 21.09 -3.66 -14.30
N GLY A 150 21.59 -2.43 -14.22
CA GLY A 150 21.94 -1.62 -15.38
C GLY A 150 20.84 -0.70 -15.89
N PHE A 151 19.74 -0.53 -15.16
CA PHE A 151 18.74 0.50 -15.50
C PHE A 151 19.26 1.90 -15.13
N LYS A 152 18.93 2.90 -15.94
CA LYS A 152 19.22 4.29 -15.58
C LYS A 152 18.39 4.70 -14.35
N PRO A 153 18.96 5.40 -13.36
CA PRO A 153 18.30 5.64 -12.06
C PRO A 153 16.91 6.29 -12.16
N LEU A 154 16.80 7.37 -12.94
CA LEU A 154 15.52 8.07 -13.10
C LEU A 154 14.47 7.22 -13.84
N TYR A 155 14.92 6.44 -14.81
CA TYR A 155 14.07 5.54 -15.59
C TYR A 155 13.56 4.38 -14.70
N ALA A 156 14.44 3.75 -13.93
CA ALA A 156 14.07 2.72 -12.94
C ALA A 156 13.03 3.23 -11.94
N ALA A 157 13.26 4.41 -11.37
CA ALA A 157 12.33 5.02 -10.44
C ALA A 157 10.96 5.31 -11.09
N GLY A 158 10.95 5.84 -12.32
CA GLY A 158 9.72 6.10 -13.07
C GLY A 158 8.93 4.82 -13.36
N LEU A 159 9.60 3.77 -13.84
CA LEU A 159 8.96 2.46 -14.08
C LEU A 159 8.39 1.86 -12.79
N CYS A 160 9.15 1.89 -11.68
CA CYS A 160 8.68 1.40 -10.39
C CYS A 160 7.47 2.17 -9.87
N LEU A 161 7.43 3.50 -10.04
CA LEU A 161 6.26 4.31 -9.68
C LEU A 161 5.02 3.93 -10.49
N ILE A 162 5.18 3.70 -11.80
CA ILE A 162 4.05 3.31 -12.66
C ILE A 162 3.51 1.94 -12.25
N VAL A 163 4.36 0.92 -12.06
CA VAL A 163 3.87 -0.41 -11.68
C VAL A 163 3.33 -0.47 -10.26
N ASN A 164 3.75 0.44 -9.38
CA ASN A 164 3.24 0.54 -8.01
C ASN A 164 1.77 0.99 -7.96
N THR A 165 1.21 1.51 -9.04
CA THR A 165 -0.23 1.82 -9.11
C THR A 165 -1.13 0.59 -8.97
N ALA A 166 -0.61 -0.59 -9.29
CA ALA A 166 -1.36 -1.84 -9.19
C ALA A 166 -1.62 -2.28 -7.72
N PRO A 167 -0.61 -2.33 -6.83
CA PRO A 167 -0.80 -2.72 -5.44
C PRO A 167 -1.22 -1.58 -4.51
N VAL A 168 -1.07 -0.30 -4.87
CA VAL A 168 -1.13 0.84 -3.95
C VAL A 168 -2.37 0.90 -3.04
N ALA A 169 -3.52 0.42 -3.50
CA ALA A 169 -4.75 0.47 -2.71
C ALA A 169 -4.74 -0.50 -1.51
N PHE A 170 -4.04 -1.61 -1.62
CA PHE A 170 -3.90 -2.61 -0.57
C PHE A 170 -2.52 -2.57 0.10
N GLY A 171 -1.72 -1.55 -0.21
CA GLY A 171 -0.40 -1.34 0.38
C GLY A 171 -0.43 -1.19 1.89
N ALA A 172 0.70 -1.45 2.54
CA ALA A 172 0.85 -1.39 3.99
C ALA A 172 -0.28 -2.13 4.73
N MET A 173 -0.52 -3.39 4.35
CA MET A 173 -1.57 -4.24 4.95
C MET A 173 -2.98 -3.62 4.84
N GLY A 174 -3.29 -3.03 3.69
CA GLY A 174 -4.62 -2.51 3.38
C GLY A 174 -4.99 -1.21 4.10
N ILE A 175 -4.03 -0.49 4.69
CA ILE A 175 -4.30 0.77 5.40
C ILE A 175 -5.12 1.76 4.56
N PRO A 176 -4.88 1.99 3.25
CA PRO A 176 -5.69 2.90 2.47
C PRO A 176 -7.18 2.54 2.45
N ILE A 177 -7.52 1.27 2.29
CA ILE A 177 -8.89 0.76 2.32
C ILE A 177 -9.50 0.89 3.71
N ILE A 178 -8.74 0.52 4.74
CA ILE A 178 -9.17 0.59 6.14
C ILE A 178 -9.49 2.02 6.55
N VAL A 179 -8.59 2.97 6.22
CA VAL A 179 -8.80 4.39 6.51
C VAL A 179 -9.97 4.95 5.70
N ALA A 180 -10.13 4.55 4.44
CA ALA A 180 -11.29 4.93 3.64
C ALA A 180 -12.60 4.50 4.31
N GLY A 181 -12.66 3.26 4.84
CA GLY A 181 -13.82 2.79 5.62
C GLY A 181 -14.08 3.64 6.87
N GLN A 182 -13.04 3.97 7.62
CA GLN A 182 -13.17 4.81 8.82
C GLN A 182 -13.69 6.22 8.53
N VAL A 183 -13.15 6.85 7.46
CA VAL A 183 -13.54 8.22 7.10
C VAL A 183 -14.94 8.30 6.51
N THR A 184 -15.29 7.34 5.65
CA THR A 184 -16.61 7.31 4.99
C THR A 184 -17.70 6.70 5.88
N GLY A 185 -17.33 5.85 6.84
CA GLY A 185 -18.27 5.06 7.64
C GLY A 185 -18.82 3.83 6.91
N LEU A 186 -18.27 3.51 5.72
CA LEU A 186 -18.59 2.28 4.99
C LEU A 186 -17.75 1.12 5.52
N ASP A 187 -18.23 -0.10 5.32
CA ASP A 187 -17.43 -1.28 5.69
C ASP A 187 -16.17 -1.37 4.83
N ALA A 188 -15.02 -1.41 5.49
CA ALA A 188 -13.72 -1.53 4.83
C ALA A 188 -13.62 -2.81 3.98
N PHE A 189 -14.32 -3.88 4.37
CA PHE A 189 -14.35 -5.11 3.58
C PHE A 189 -15.10 -4.89 2.25
N GLU A 190 -16.22 -4.19 2.24
CA GLU A 190 -16.96 -3.86 1.02
C GLU A 190 -16.17 -2.94 0.08
N ILE A 191 -15.50 -1.93 0.65
CA ILE A 191 -14.59 -1.06 -0.12
C ILE A 191 -13.46 -1.89 -0.74
N GLY A 192 -12.87 -2.81 0.05
CA GLY A 192 -11.84 -3.73 -0.40
C GLY A 192 -12.31 -4.66 -1.52
N GLN A 193 -13.53 -5.19 -1.41
CA GLN A 193 -14.15 -5.99 -2.47
C GLN A 193 -14.32 -5.20 -3.77
N MET A 194 -14.79 -3.96 -3.69
CA MET A 194 -14.98 -3.10 -4.85
C MET A 194 -13.62 -2.78 -5.51
N ALA A 195 -12.63 -2.36 -4.73
CA ALA A 195 -11.27 -2.12 -5.23
C ALA A 195 -10.68 -3.37 -5.88
N GLY A 196 -10.83 -4.54 -5.24
CA GLY A 196 -10.34 -5.81 -5.76
C GLY A 196 -11.08 -6.35 -6.99
N ARG A 197 -12.21 -5.76 -7.37
CA ARG A 197 -12.89 -6.03 -8.65
C ARG A 197 -12.41 -5.13 -9.78
N GLN A 198 -11.91 -3.94 -9.47
CA GLN A 198 -11.48 -2.94 -10.45
C GLN A 198 -9.97 -3.03 -10.75
N LEU A 199 -9.14 -3.10 -9.72
CA LEU A 199 -7.69 -3.05 -9.84
C LEU A 199 -7.06 -4.19 -10.66
N PRO A 200 -7.54 -5.45 -10.62
CA PRO A 200 -7.00 -6.53 -11.43
C PRO A 200 -6.92 -6.21 -12.93
N PHE A 201 -7.92 -5.54 -13.49
CA PHE A 201 -7.90 -5.11 -14.89
C PHE A 201 -6.80 -4.07 -15.14
N LEU A 202 -6.70 -3.09 -14.24
CA LEU A 202 -5.67 -2.05 -14.34
C LEU A 202 -4.27 -2.64 -14.24
N THR A 203 -4.08 -3.60 -13.36
CA THR A 203 -2.79 -4.31 -13.18
C THR A 203 -2.30 -4.91 -14.50
N VAL A 204 -3.14 -5.67 -15.19
CA VAL A 204 -2.77 -6.28 -16.46
C VAL A 204 -2.43 -5.22 -17.51
N ILE A 205 -3.24 -4.17 -17.61
CA ILE A 205 -3.02 -3.07 -18.56
C ILE A 205 -1.68 -2.37 -18.29
N VAL A 206 -1.40 -2.04 -17.03
CA VAL A 206 -0.16 -1.36 -16.62
C VAL A 206 1.08 -2.19 -16.98
N LEU A 207 1.03 -3.49 -16.83
CA LEU A 207 2.16 -4.35 -17.18
C LEU A 207 2.43 -4.38 -18.70
N PHE A 208 1.39 -4.40 -19.53
CA PHE A 208 1.56 -4.23 -20.98
C PHE A 208 2.12 -2.85 -21.33
N TRP A 209 1.63 -1.82 -20.64
CA TRP A 209 2.13 -0.45 -20.83
C TRP A 209 3.61 -0.31 -20.48
N ILE A 210 4.06 -0.92 -19.38
CA ILE A 210 5.49 -0.94 -19.02
C ILE A 210 6.34 -1.61 -20.11
N MET A 211 5.88 -2.73 -20.66
CA MET A 211 6.59 -3.38 -21.77
C MET A 211 6.66 -2.48 -22.99
N ALA A 212 5.59 -1.75 -23.29
CA ALA A 212 5.56 -0.77 -24.39
C ALA A 212 6.51 0.42 -24.13
N ILE A 213 6.62 0.91 -22.89
CA ILE A 213 7.57 1.97 -22.52
C ILE A 213 9.03 1.49 -22.68
N MET A 214 9.33 0.24 -22.31
CA MET A 214 10.69 -0.29 -22.29
C MET A 214 11.22 -0.60 -23.69
N ASP A 215 10.44 -1.25 -24.56
CA ASP A 215 10.90 -1.76 -25.86
C ASP A 215 9.83 -1.62 -26.96
N GLY A 216 8.92 -0.66 -26.79
CA GLY A 216 7.86 -0.38 -27.78
C GLY A 216 6.92 -1.56 -28.00
N TRP A 217 6.24 -1.55 -29.13
CA TRP A 217 5.29 -2.62 -29.50
C TRP A 217 5.95 -3.99 -29.69
N ARG A 218 7.25 -3.99 -30.01
CA ARG A 218 8.04 -5.22 -30.10
C ARG A 218 8.18 -5.89 -28.74
N GLY A 219 8.48 -5.11 -27.68
CA GLY A 219 8.55 -5.59 -26.32
C GLY A 219 7.26 -6.28 -25.89
N VAL A 220 6.12 -5.67 -26.18
CA VAL A 220 4.79 -6.25 -25.90
C VAL A 220 4.63 -7.60 -26.61
N LYS A 221 4.92 -7.67 -27.92
CA LYS A 221 4.78 -8.92 -28.71
C LYS A 221 5.71 -10.03 -28.26
N GLU A 222 6.92 -9.71 -27.83
CA GLU A 222 7.90 -10.71 -27.39
C GLU A 222 7.66 -11.20 -25.96
N THR A 223 7.03 -10.39 -25.09
CA THR A 223 6.88 -10.72 -23.65
C THR A 223 5.46 -10.95 -23.17
N TRP A 224 4.44 -10.83 -24.06
CA TRP A 224 3.02 -10.95 -23.66
C TRP A 224 2.68 -12.21 -22.84
N PRO A 225 3.27 -13.41 -23.09
CA PRO A 225 2.94 -14.58 -22.29
C PRO A 225 3.40 -14.40 -20.84
N ALA A 226 4.61 -13.84 -20.62
CA ALA A 226 5.13 -13.57 -19.29
C ALA A 226 4.33 -12.47 -18.58
N VAL A 227 3.90 -11.44 -19.31
CA VAL A 227 3.02 -10.38 -18.80
C VAL A 227 1.68 -10.94 -18.35
N LEU A 228 1.06 -11.82 -19.13
CA LEU A 228 -0.20 -12.47 -18.75
C LEU A 228 -0.04 -13.40 -17.55
N VAL A 229 1.07 -14.13 -17.45
CA VAL A 229 1.34 -14.98 -16.28
C VAL A 229 1.53 -14.13 -15.04
N ALA A 230 2.36 -13.08 -15.10
CA ALA A 230 2.62 -12.21 -13.97
C ALA A 230 1.36 -11.44 -13.53
N GLY A 231 0.73 -10.72 -14.48
CA GLY A 231 -0.46 -9.91 -14.23
C GLY A 231 -1.70 -10.75 -13.94
N GLY A 232 -1.90 -11.85 -14.66
CA GLY A 232 -3.06 -12.74 -14.47
C GLY A 232 -3.04 -13.44 -13.12
N SER A 233 -1.90 -14.01 -12.71
CA SER A 233 -1.77 -14.66 -11.39
C SER A 233 -1.92 -13.65 -10.25
N PHE A 234 -1.35 -12.44 -10.41
CA PHE A 234 -1.54 -11.34 -9.47
C PHE A 234 -3.02 -10.95 -9.38
N ALA A 235 -3.66 -10.69 -10.51
CA ALA A 235 -5.05 -10.26 -10.60
C ALA A 235 -6.03 -11.27 -9.97
N ILE A 236 -5.84 -12.55 -10.26
CA ILE A 236 -6.68 -13.62 -9.69
C ILE A 236 -6.50 -13.69 -8.17
N ALA A 237 -5.27 -13.71 -7.68
CA ALA A 237 -5.01 -13.80 -6.25
C ALA A 237 -5.48 -12.54 -5.51
N GLN A 238 -5.28 -11.33 -6.07
CA GLN A 238 -5.78 -10.08 -5.52
C GLN A 238 -7.30 -10.08 -5.42
N TYR A 239 -8.00 -10.49 -6.48
CA TYR A 239 -9.45 -10.62 -6.49
C TYR A 239 -9.95 -11.61 -5.42
N LEU A 240 -9.38 -12.81 -5.37
CA LEU A 240 -9.81 -13.83 -4.40
C LEU A 240 -9.57 -13.38 -2.97
N THR A 241 -8.40 -12.81 -2.68
CA THR A 241 -8.08 -12.39 -1.32
C THR A 241 -8.92 -11.19 -0.87
N SER A 242 -9.08 -10.17 -1.71
CA SER A 242 -9.86 -8.97 -1.36
C SER A 242 -11.35 -9.25 -1.22
N ASN A 243 -11.90 -10.18 -1.99
CA ASN A 243 -13.33 -10.47 -1.97
C ASN A 243 -13.75 -11.52 -0.93
N PHE A 244 -12.84 -12.39 -0.48
CA PHE A 244 -13.20 -13.53 0.39
C PHE A 244 -12.45 -13.55 1.74
N ILE A 245 -11.31 -12.83 1.87
CA ILE A 245 -10.50 -12.85 3.09
C ILE A 245 -10.54 -11.48 3.77
N GLY A 246 -10.07 -10.42 3.11
CA GLY A 246 -10.03 -9.07 3.67
C GLY A 246 -9.09 -8.13 2.93
N PRO A 247 -9.08 -6.84 3.29
CA PRO A 247 -8.26 -5.83 2.61
C PRO A 247 -6.78 -5.87 3.01
N GLU A 248 -6.39 -6.60 4.05
CA GLU A 248 -5.03 -6.58 4.60
C GLU A 248 -4.01 -7.40 3.79
N LEU A 249 -4.48 -8.41 3.07
CA LEU A 249 -3.62 -9.43 2.46
C LEU A 249 -3.52 -9.42 0.93
N PRO A 250 -4.35 -8.71 0.15
CA PRO A 250 -4.42 -8.88 -1.29
C PRO A 250 -3.07 -8.74 -1.99
N ASP A 251 -2.27 -7.72 -1.64
CA ASP A 251 -0.99 -7.48 -2.29
C ASP A 251 0.07 -8.52 -1.93
N ILE A 252 0.08 -8.97 -0.68
CA ILE A 252 1.03 -10.00 -0.23
C ILE A 252 0.75 -11.31 -0.97
N THR A 253 -0.50 -11.77 -0.98
CA THR A 253 -0.89 -13.02 -1.63
C THR A 253 -0.75 -12.95 -3.15
N ALA A 254 -1.15 -11.83 -3.75
CA ALA A 254 -1.08 -11.61 -5.19
C ALA A 254 0.36 -11.56 -5.70
N SER A 255 1.24 -10.85 -4.97
CA SER A 255 2.64 -10.74 -5.33
C SER A 255 3.38 -12.08 -5.19
N LEU A 256 3.13 -12.84 -4.12
CA LEU A 256 3.70 -14.18 -3.96
C LEU A 256 3.21 -15.13 -5.06
N ALA A 257 1.92 -15.10 -5.39
CA ALA A 257 1.37 -15.88 -6.50
C ALA A 257 2.05 -15.50 -7.83
N SER A 258 2.20 -14.19 -8.10
CA SER A 258 2.87 -13.69 -9.28
C SER A 258 4.34 -14.11 -9.36
N LEU A 259 5.10 -13.97 -8.27
CA LEU A 259 6.50 -14.39 -8.19
C LEU A 259 6.67 -15.88 -8.46
N VAL A 260 5.84 -16.71 -7.85
CA VAL A 260 5.89 -18.18 -8.02
C VAL A 260 5.51 -18.57 -9.45
N CYS A 261 4.36 -18.08 -9.93
CA CYS A 261 3.88 -18.42 -11.28
C CYS A 261 4.84 -17.95 -12.36
N LEU A 262 5.35 -16.71 -12.26
CA LEU A 262 6.31 -16.17 -13.22
C LEU A 262 7.65 -16.93 -13.16
N THR A 263 8.16 -17.25 -11.98
CA THR A 263 9.39 -18.04 -11.83
C THR A 263 9.25 -19.43 -12.45
N LEU A 264 8.15 -20.12 -12.19
CA LEU A 264 7.89 -21.44 -12.77
C LEU A 264 7.73 -21.39 -14.30
N PHE A 265 7.05 -20.36 -14.80
CA PHE A 265 6.88 -20.13 -16.21
C PHE A 265 8.22 -19.85 -16.91
N LEU A 266 9.06 -18.96 -16.38
CA LEU A 266 10.34 -18.57 -16.98
C LEU A 266 11.40 -19.68 -16.93
N ARG A 267 11.22 -20.71 -16.09
CA ARG A 267 12.08 -21.91 -16.15
C ARG A 267 11.89 -22.72 -17.44
N ARG A 268 10.70 -22.62 -18.06
CA ARG A 268 10.35 -23.37 -19.28
C ARG A 268 10.23 -22.51 -20.53
N TRP A 269 9.99 -21.20 -20.33
CA TRP A 269 9.78 -20.26 -21.42
C TRP A 269 10.82 -19.15 -21.39
N LYS A 270 11.35 -18.80 -22.56
CA LYS A 270 12.27 -17.68 -22.74
C LYS A 270 11.80 -16.84 -23.92
N PRO A 271 11.98 -15.51 -23.90
CA PRO A 271 11.69 -14.67 -25.06
C PRO A 271 12.62 -15.00 -26.21
N ALA A 272 12.17 -14.78 -27.44
CA ALA A 272 12.97 -15.04 -28.65
C ALA A 272 14.26 -14.21 -28.68
N ARG A 273 14.26 -13.03 -28.07
CA ARG A 273 15.41 -12.12 -27.94
C ARG A 273 15.55 -11.72 -26.49
N ILE A 274 16.76 -11.76 -25.97
CA ILE A 274 17.10 -11.19 -24.66
C ILE A 274 17.29 -9.69 -24.87
N PHE A 275 16.49 -8.90 -24.14
CA PHE A 275 16.58 -7.43 -24.16
C PHE A 275 17.49 -6.95 -23.04
N ARG A 276 18.43 -6.09 -23.38
CA ARG A 276 19.29 -5.35 -22.45
C ARG A 276 19.41 -3.91 -22.92
N PHE A 277 19.48 -2.98 -21.98
CA PHE A 277 19.84 -1.60 -22.29
C PHE A 277 21.30 -1.54 -22.69
N ASP A 278 21.60 -0.75 -23.72
CA ASP A 278 22.98 -0.54 -24.20
C ASP A 278 23.68 0.47 -23.26
N THR A 279 24.12 -0.01 -22.08
CA THR A 279 24.84 0.77 -21.08
C THR A 279 26.02 -0.05 -20.55
N GLU A 280 27.14 0.61 -20.25
CA GLU A 280 28.31 -0.03 -19.63
C GLU A 280 27.91 -0.77 -18.33
N THR A 281 27.05 -0.14 -17.51
CA THR A 281 26.51 -0.73 -16.29
C THR A 281 25.69 -2.01 -16.53
N SER A 282 25.03 -2.15 -17.69
CA SER A 282 24.32 -3.38 -18.06
C SER A 282 25.27 -4.52 -18.38
N ALA A 283 26.40 -4.24 -19.00
CA ALA A 283 27.43 -5.23 -19.32
C ALA A 283 28.13 -5.71 -18.04
N GLU A 284 28.48 -4.79 -17.13
CA GLU A 284 29.06 -5.11 -15.83
C GLU A 284 28.09 -5.91 -14.94
N ALA A 285 26.81 -5.51 -14.90
CA ALA A 285 25.78 -6.25 -14.16
C ALA A 285 25.56 -7.66 -14.71
N ALA A 286 25.67 -7.86 -16.01
CA ALA A 286 25.60 -9.18 -16.63
C ALA A 286 26.81 -10.04 -16.28
N ALA A 287 28.03 -9.46 -16.27
CA ALA A 287 29.25 -10.16 -15.83
C ALA A 287 29.16 -10.57 -14.34
N GLN A 288 28.75 -9.67 -13.48
CA GLN A 288 28.53 -9.95 -12.05
C GLN A 288 27.45 -11.02 -11.80
N ALA A 289 26.39 -11.05 -12.60
CA ALA A 289 25.34 -12.06 -12.51
C ALA A 289 25.83 -13.48 -12.84
N LEU A 290 26.82 -13.59 -13.74
CA LEU A 290 27.47 -14.86 -14.09
C LEU A 290 28.39 -15.37 -12.97
N GLU A 291 28.99 -14.47 -12.19
CA GLU A 291 29.86 -14.76 -11.05
C GLU A 291 29.08 -14.91 -9.73
N ALA A 292 27.78 -14.61 -9.72
CA ALA A 292 26.97 -14.65 -8.50
C ALA A 292 26.91 -16.08 -7.92
N PRO A 293 27.08 -16.23 -6.61
CA PRO A 293 27.03 -17.53 -5.96
C PRO A 293 25.64 -18.16 -6.14
N ARG A 294 25.62 -19.44 -6.49
CA ARG A 294 24.38 -20.21 -6.57
C ARG A 294 23.97 -20.65 -5.18
N TYR A 295 22.84 -20.18 -4.72
CA TYR A 295 22.30 -20.54 -3.42
C TYR A 295 21.42 -21.80 -3.50
N SER A 296 21.52 -22.64 -2.48
CA SER A 296 20.64 -23.80 -2.35
C SER A 296 19.20 -23.38 -2.02
N VAL A 297 18.24 -24.25 -2.32
CA VAL A 297 16.81 -24.00 -2.01
C VAL A 297 16.61 -23.71 -0.52
N GLY A 298 17.35 -24.41 0.36
CA GLY A 298 17.29 -24.17 1.80
C GLY A 298 17.82 -22.79 2.22
N GLN A 299 18.88 -22.31 1.60
CA GLN A 299 19.39 -20.95 1.85
C GLN A 299 18.41 -19.88 1.37
N ILE A 300 17.79 -20.08 0.20
CA ILE A 300 16.76 -19.19 -0.33
C ILE A 300 15.54 -19.18 0.61
N ALA A 301 15.03 -20.35 1.02
CA ALA A 301 13.91 -20.45 1.95
C ALA A 301 14.21 -19.79 3.30
N LYS A 302 15.43 -19.97 3.82
CA LYS A 302 15.88 -19.27 5.04
C LYS A 302 15.92 -17.76 4.85
N ALA A 303 16.39 -17.27 3.70
CA ALA A 303 16.44 -15.84 3.41
C ALA A 303 15.03 -15.21 3.31
N TRP A 304 14.06 -15.95 2.76
CA TRP A 304 12.65 -15.52 2.69
C TRP A 304 11.89 -15.69 4.00
N SER A 305 12.41 -16.46 4.98
CA SER A 305 11.68 -16.81 6.21
C SER A 305 11.14 -15.61 7.00
N PRO A 306 11.85 -14.46 7.15
CA PRO A 306 11.30 -13.32 7.87
C PRO A 306 10.03 -12.78 7.23
N PHE A 307 9.99 -12.72 5.91
CA PHE A 307 8.82 -12.26 5.15
C PHE A 307 7.70 -13.31 5.12
N LEU A 308 8.03 -14.60 5.10
CA LEU A 308 7.03 -15.67 5.21
C LEU A 308 6.39 -15.69 6.60
N ILE A 309 7.16 -15.46 7.66
CA ILE A 309 6.65 -15.31 9.03
C ILE A 309 5.73 -14.09 9.12
N LEU A 310 6.15 -12.94 8.57
CA LEU A 310 5.31 -11.74 8.50
C LEU A 310 3.98 -12.07 7.81
N THR A 311 4.03 -12.70 6.63
CA THR A 311 2.83 -13.11 5.88
C THR A 311 1.92 -14.02 6.71
N ALA A 312 2.49 -15.04 7.36
CA ALA A 312 1.73 -15.96 8.20
C ALA A 312 1.06 -15.25 9.38
N MET A 313 1.77 -14.32 10.05
CA MET A 313 1.23 -13.56 11.18
C MET A 313 0.12 -12.60 10.72
N VAL A 314 0.31 -11.90 9.60
CA VAL A 314 -0.73 -11.01 9.05
C VAL A 314 -1.94 -11.83 8.59
N THR A 315 -1.73 -13.00 7.97
CA THR A 315 -2.82 -13.91 7.60
C THR A 315 -3.62 -14.34 8.82
N LEU A 316 -2.93 -14.82 9.88
CA LEU A 316 -3.58 -15.21 11.12
C LEU A 316 -4.42 -14.07 11.70
N TRP A 317 -3.87 -12.83 11.68
CA TRP A 317 -4.56 -11.66 12.20
C TRP A 317 -5.77 -11.24 11.34
N SER A 318 -5.75 -11.50 10.05
CA SER A 318 -6.80 -11.07 9.11
C SER A 318 -8.03 -11.98 9.11
N ILE A 319 -7.90 -13.24 9.54
CA ILE A 319 -9.02 -14.19 9.52
C ILE A 319 -10.08 -13.85 10.57
N LYS A 320 -11.36 -13.92 10.16
CA LYS A 320 -12.51 -13.60 11.03
C LYS A 320 -12.53 -14.36 12.36
N PRO A 321 -12.29 -15.69 12.42
CA PRO A 321 -12.25 -16.42 13.68
C PRO A 321 -11.22 -15.89 14.69
N PHE A 322 -10.06 -15.42 14.22
CA PHE A 322 -9.05 -14.82 15.10
C PHE A 322 -9.46 -13.44 15.60
N LYS A 323 -10.00 -12.59 14.69
CA LYS A 323 -10.53 -11.28 15.07
C LYS A 323 -11.67 -11.37 16.07
N SER A 324 -12.54 -12.37 15.94
CA SER A 324 -13.67 -12.57 16.86
C SER A 324 -13.26 -12.89 18.29
N LEU A 325 -12.05 -13.39 18.54
CA LEU A 325 -11.54 -13.59 19.90
C LEU A 325 -11.44 -12.28 20.71
N PHE A 326 -11.17 -11.17 20.02
CA PHE A 326 -11.00 -9.84 20.61
C PHE A 326 -12.25 -8.95 20.47
N ALA A 327 -13.28 -9.40 19.78
CA ALA A 327 -14.53 -8.67 19.62
C ALA A 327 -15.34 -8.67 20.93
N ALA A 328 -16.37 -7.80 20.99
CA ALA A 328 -17.29 -7.77 22.11
C ALA A 328 -17.93 -9.15 22.34
N GLY A 329 -17.86 -9.67 23.57
CA GLY A 329 -18.27 -11.03 23.92
C GLY A 329 -17.24 -12.12 23.61
N GLY A 330 -16.09 -11.80 23.03
CA GLY A 330 -15.00 -12.76 22.76
C GLY A 330 -14.16 -13.04 24.02
N PRO A 331 -13.47 -14.22 24.06
CA PRO A 331 -12.69 -14.63 25.23
C PRO A 331 -11.50 -13.72 25.54
N LEU A 332 -11.04 -12.92 24.59
CA LEU A 332 -9.91 -11.98 24.74
C LEU A 332 -10.36 -10.51 24.71
N GLU A 333 -11.65 -10.22 24.84
CA GLU A 333 -12.15 -8.84 24.89
C GLU A 333 -11.48 -8.00 25.98
N GLY A 334 -11.20 -8.58 27.16
CA GLY A 334 -10.52 -7.90 28.26
C GLY A 334 -9.09 -7.43 27.96
N TRP A 335 -8.48 -7.90 26.86
CA TRP A 335 -7.16 -7.46 26.40
C TRP A 335 -7.24 -6.24 25.48
N VAL A 336 -8.45 -5.81 25.11
CA VAL A 336 -8.69 -4.64 24.26
C VAL A 336 -8.89 -3.42 25.15
N LEU A 337 -7.90 -2.56 25.21
CA LEU A 337 -8.02 -1.29 25.92
C LEU A 337 -8.66 -0.25 25.00
N LYS A 338 -9.84 0.23 25.41
CA LYS A 338 -10.57 1.29 24.70
C LYS A 338 -10.29 2.62 25.41
N LEU A 339 -9.60 3.53 24.75
CA LEU A 339 -9.28 4.86 25.27
C LEU A 339 -10.16 5.91 24.57
N PRO A 340 -11.22 6.41 25.23
CA PRO A 340 -12.04 7.46 24.65
C PRO A 340 -11.22 8.74 24.54
N VAL A 341 -11.30 9.42 23.38
CA VAL A 341 -10.58 10.66 23.13
C VAL A 341 -11.30 11.82 23.82
N PRO A 342 -10.67 12.49 24.80
CA PRO A 342 -11.33 13.58 25.53
C PRO A 342 -11.77 14.70 24.58
N GLY A 343 -13.01 15.17 24.74
CA GLY A 343 -13.57 16.27 23.95
C GLY A 343 -14.03 15.91 22.53
N LEU A 344 -13.79 14.68 22.06
CA LEU A 344 -14.18 14.24 20.72
C LEU A 344 -15.17 13.06 20.75
N ASP A 345 -14.92 12.07 21.64
CA ASP A 345 -15.75 10.88 21.74
C ASP A 345 -17.21 11.24 22.06
N GLN A 346 -18.15 10.74 21.24
CA GLN A 346 -19.59 10.99 21.29
C GLN A 346 -20.02 12.47 21.26
N ARG A 347 -19.10 13.39 20.94
CA ARG A 347 -19.38 14.83 20.86
C ARG A 347 -19.52 15.36 19.42
N VAL A 348 -19.38 14.50 18.45
CA VAL A 348 -19.56 14.77 17.03
C VAL A 348 -20.64 13.83 16.51
N GLN A 349 -21.62 14.37 15.78
CA GLN A 349 -22.68 13.57 15.18
C GLN A 349 -22.63 13.66 13.65
N LYS A 350 -22.65 12.49 13.02
CA LYS A 350 -22.94 12.39 11.58
C LYS A 350 -24.43 12.58 11.35
N MET A 351 -24.77 13.33 10.32
CA MET A 351 -26.15 13.68 9.99
C MET A 351 -26.55 13.11 8.61
N PRO A 352 -27.84 13.00 8.31
CA PRO A 352 -28.29 12.74 6.95
C PRO A 352 -27.72 13.80 5.96
N PRO A 353 -27.41 13.46 4.69
CA PRO A 353 -27.71 12.19 4.01
C PRO A 353 -26.60 11.13 4.11
N ILE A 354 -25.53 11.37 4.86
CA ILE A 354 -24.41 10.41 4.98
C ILE A 354 -24.78 9.18 5.84
N VAL A 355 -25.71 9.38 6.78
CA VAL A 355 -26.30 8.32 7.62
C VAL A 355 -27.81 8.51 7.64
N ASP A 356 -28.59 7.43 7.76
CA ASP A 356 -30.05 7.47 7.74
C ASP A 356 -30.63 8.21 8.95
N ALA A 357 -29.96 8.14 10.08
CA ALA A 357 -30.31 8.83 11.33
C ALA A 357 -29.05 9.40 12.00
N PRO A 358 -29.19 10.47 12.83
CA PRO A 358 -28.05 11.05 13.54
C PRO A 358 -27.27 9.98 14.32
N LEU A 359 -25.96 9.84 14.00
CA LEU A 359 -25.09 8.85 14.58
C LEU A 359 -23.92 9.53 15.30
N SER A 360 -23.76 9.28 16.59
CA SER A 360 -22.63 9.80 17.36
C SER A 360 -21.33 9.11 16.91
N TYR A 361 -20.30 9.92 16.68
CA TYR A 361 -18.97 9.43 16.32
C TYR A 361 -18.24 8.93 17.58
N GLU A 362 -17.85 7.66 17.56
CA GLU A 362 -17.03 7.07 18.62
C GLU A 362 -15.55 7.29 18.28
N ALA A 363 -14.92 8.25 18.97
CA ALA A 363 -13.49 8.51 18.87
C ALA A 363 -12.76 7.73 19.96
N VAL A 364 -12.44 6.48 19.66
CA VAL A 364 -11.77 5.57 20.60
C VAL A 364 -10.47 5.08 19.99
N SER A 365 -9.37 5.20 20.74
CA SER A 365 -8.10 4.58 20.38
C SER A 365 -8.07 3.16 20.92
N TYR A 366 -7.72 2.19 20.07
CA TYR A 366 -7.58 0.79 20.45
C TYR A 366 -6.10 0.43 20.55
N THR A 367 -5.70 -0.25 21.63
CA THR A 367 -4.32 -0.72 21.81
C THR A 367 -4.00 -1.97 21.01
N HIS A 368 -5.02 -2.65 20.47
CA HIS A 368 -4.86 -3.73 19.51
C HIS A 368 -5.45 -3.32 18.16
N LEU A 369 -4.86 -3.82 17.08
CA LEU A 369 -5.25 -3.60 15.68
C LEU A 369 -6.62 -4.22 15.31
N THR A 370 -7.55 -4.27 16.23
CA THR A 370 -8.92 -4.60 15.92
C THR A 370 -9.62 -3.33 15.48
N LEU A 371 -9.81 -3.22 14.18
CA LEU A 371 -10.75 -2.28 13.62
C LEU A 371 -12.12 -2.52 14.23
N PRO A 372 -12.89 -1.44 14.55
CA PRO A 372 -14.27 -1.61 14.98
C PRO A 372 -15.03 -2.29 13.84
N THR A 373 -15.18 -3.60 13.93
CA THR A 373 -16.23 -4.30 13.19
C THR A 373 -17.50 -3.91 13.89
N LYS A 374 -18.21 -2.92 13.35
CA LYS A 374 -19.62 -2.76 13.69
C LYS A 374 -20.34 -4.04 13.27
N ALA A 375 -20.93 -4.69 14.27
CA ALA A 375 -21.97 -5.66 14.03
C ALA A 375 -23.15 -4.98 13.34
#